data_de777671aadbc13ada7322bbaab3e325
#
_entry.id   de777671aadbc13ada7322bbaab3e325
#
_cell.length_a   1.000
_cell.length_b   1.000
_cell.length_c   1.000
_cell.angle_alpha   90.00
_cell.angle_beta   90.00
_cell.angle_gamma   90.00
#
_symmetry.space_group_name_H-M   'P 1'
#
loop_
_entity.id
_entity.type
_entity.pdbx_description
1 polymer ?
#
loop_
_entity_poly.entity_id
_entity_poly.type
_entity_poly.pdbx_seq_one_letter_code
_entity_poly.pdbx_strand_id
1 'polypeptide(L)'
;MREYIYRIWNKKEKRYIMTASLYGCEGVTHLCQAFNREEVDIEEYTGLEDIKGNKIFENDIIDFICRHKQVEPVPVIYYSGSYGCFINDNGFREFLLLSDIVNQYYPKIAATIHDDDLVP
;
A
#
# COMPACT_ATOMS: atom_id res chain seq x y z
N MET A 1 -19.14 13.22 2.23
CA MET A 1 -17.73 13.67 2.25
C MET A 1 -16.84 12.43 2.30
N ARG A 2 -15.85 12.37 1.44
CA ARG A 2 -14.98 11.20 1.35
C ARG A 2 -14.06 11.11 2.56
N GLU A 3 -13.95 9.92 3.14
CA GLU A 3 -12.98 9.62 4.19
C GLU A 3 -11.65 9.20 3.57
N TYR A 4 -10.57 9.77 4.09
CA TYR A 4 -9.21 9.40 3.73
C TYR A 4 -8.54 8.77 4.94
N ILE A 5 -8.01 7.57 4.77
CA ILE A 5 -7.33 6.84 5.85
C ILE A 5 -5.84 6.73 5.50
N TYR A 6 -5.01 7.15 6.44
CA TYR A 6 -3.55 7.13 6.29
C TYR A 6 -2.93 6.42 7.48
N ARG A 7 -1.82 5.75 7.23
CA ARG A 7 -0.94 5.28 8.31
C ARG A 7 0.39 6.00 8.15
N ILE A 8 1.07 6.21 9.27
CA ILE A 8 2.28 7.03 9.31
C ILE A 8 3.42 6.20 9.87
N TRP A 9 4.46 6.01 9.06
CA TRP A 9 5.67 5.29 9.40
C TRP A 9 6.74 6.28 9.86
N ASN A 10 7.26 6.10 11.09
CA ASN A 10 8.38 6.89 11.60
C ASN A 10 9.68 6.23 11.18
N LYS A 11 10.46 6.93 10.35
CA LYS A 11 11.70 6.39 9.78
C LYS A 11 12.79 6.17 10.81
N LYS A 12 12.83 7.00 11.86
CA LYS A 12 13.83 6.89 12.92
C LYS A 12 13.50 5.76 13.88
N GLU A 13 12.25 5.69 14.31
CA GLU A 13 11.79 4.67 15.24
C GLU A 13 11.51 3.33 14.57
N LYS A 14 11.40 3.32 13.24
CA LYS A 14 11.12 2.13 12.42
C LYS A 14 9.85 1.41 12.86
N ARG A 15 8.76 2.19 12.99
CA ARG A 15 7.44 1.67 13.32
C ARG A 15 6.33 2.60 12.83
N TYR A 16 5.14 2.05 12.71
CA TYR A 16 3.95 2.88 12.50
C TYR A 16 3.57 3.55 13.81
N ILE A 17 3.42 4.87 13.77
CA ILE A 17 3.14 5.66 14.98
C ILE A 17 1.67 6.03 15.11
N MET A 18 0.92 6.03 14.00
CA MET A 18 -0.52 6.29 14.07
C MET A 18 -1.20 5.91 12.76
N THR A 19 -2.52 5.75 12.86
CA THR A 19 -3.44 5.70 11.73
C THR A 19 -4.40 6.86 11.88
N ALA A 20 -4.55 7.66 10.83
CA ALA A 20 -5.41 8.83 10.83
C ALA A 20 -6.56 8.66 9.85
N SER A 21 -7.78 8.98 10.28
CA SER A 21 -8.96 9.00 9.42
C SER A 21 -9.40 10.45 9.28
N LEU A 22 -9.40 10.96 8.05
CA LEU A 22 -9.62 12.36 7.75
C LEU A 22 -10.74 12.52 6.72
N TYR A 23 -11.47 13.62 6.82
CA TYR A 23 -12.55 13.94 5.90
C TYR A 23 -12.22 15.19 5.11
N GLY A 24 -12.29 15.07 3.77
CA GLY A 24 -12.09 16.19 2.86
C GLY A 24 -10.64 16.61 2.68
N CYS A 25 -10.41 17.49 1.71
CA CYS A 25 -9.06 17.94 1.32
C CYS A 25 -8.37 18.75 2.42
N GLU A 26 -9.13 19.48 3.24
CA GLU A 26 -8.56 20.30 4.31
C GLU A 26 -7.89 19.44 5.38
N GLY A 27 -8.55 18.35 5.79
CA GLY A 27 -7.96 17.42 6.74
C GLY A 27 -6.67 16.79 6.25
N VAL A 28 -6.64 16.39 4.98
CA VAL A 28 -5.44 15.84 4.34
C VAL A 28 -4.30 16.86 4.31
N THR A 29 -4.61 18.12 3.99
CA THR A 29 -3.61 19.20 3.98
C THR A 29 -3.02 19.40 5.38
N HIS A 30 -3.86 19.42 6.41
CA HIS A 30 -3.40 19.55 7.79
C HIS A 30 -2.50 18.39 8.21
N LEU A 31 -2.82 17.16 7.82
CA LEU A 31 -1.98 16.00 8.09
C LEU A 31 -0.59 16.16 7.47
N CYS A 32 -0.54 16.56 6.19
CA CYS A 32 0.71 16.75 5.48
C CYS A 32 1.57 17.87 6.09
N GLN A 33 0.95 18.88 6.68
CA GLN A 33 1.65 19.98 7.37
C GLN A 33 2.13 19.60 8.76
N ALA A 34 1.44 18.67 9.42
CA ALA A 34 1.76 18.29 10.81
C ALA A 34 3.02 17.44 10.92
N PHE A 35 3.46 16.80 9.84
CA PHE A 35 4.61 15.90 9.84
C PHE A 35 5.68 16.34 8.86
N ASN A 36 6.93 16.19 9.29
CA ASN A 36 8.09 16.40 8.41
C ASN A 36 8.27 15.16 7.53
N ARG A 37 8.09 15.35 6.21
CA ARG A 37 8.17 14.26 5.23
C ARG A 37 9.55 13.62 5.13
N GLU A 38 10.58 14.26 5.67
CA GLU A 38 11.91 13.64 5.77
C GLU A 38 11.99 12.63 6.91
N GLU A 39 11.12 12.76 7.90
CA GLU A 39 11.10 11.92 9.11
C GLU A 39 10.06 10.81 9.08
N VAL A 40 9.04 10.95 8.23
CA VAL A 40 7.94 9.99 8.14
C VAL A 40 7.55 9.68 6.70
N ASP A 41 7.00 8.48 6.50
CA ASP A 41 6.26 8.12 5.29
C ASP A 41 4.78 8.12 5.61
N ILE A 42 4.00 8.82 4.80
CA ILE A 42 2.55 8.86 4.90
C ILE A 42 1.98 7.97 3.80
N GLU A 43 1.28 6.92 4.19
CA GLU A 43 0.76 5.91 3.28
C GLU A 43 -0.75 5.88 3.31
N GLU A 44 -1.37 5.94 2.14
CA GLU A 44 -2.82 5.98 2.01
C GLU A 44 -3.43 4.58 1.92
N TYR A 45 -4.59 4.41 2.57
CA TYR A 45 -5.45 3.25 2.36
C TYR A 45 -5.98 3.29 0.93
N THR A 46 -5.80 2.18 0.21
CA THR A 46 -6.18 2.07 -1.21
C THR A 46 -7.69 2.00 -1.44
N GLY A 47 -8.47 1.78 -0.40
CA GLY A 47 -9.91 1.55 -0.50
C GLY A 47 -10.28 0.08 -0.66
N LEU A 48 -9.30 -0.81 -0.74
CA LEU A 48 -9.50 -2.23 -0.99
C LEU A 48 -8.94 -3.07 0.15
N GLU A 49 -9.49 -4.26 0.32
CA GLU A 49 -9.09 -5.20 1.37
C GLU A 49 -8.53 -6.47 0.75
N ASP A 50 -7.66 -7.15 1.51
CA ASP A 50 -7.14 -8.45 1.11
C ASP A 50 -8.17 -9.57 1.38
N ILE A 51 -7.80 -10.81 1.06
CA ILE A 51 -8.70 -11.96 1.23
C ILE A 51 -9.13 -12.18 2.69
N LYS A 52 -8.35 -11.68 3.65
CA LYS A 52 -8.63 -11.80 5.09
C LYS A 52 -9.41 -10.62 5.65
N GLY A 53 -9.77 -9.63 4.81
CA GLY A 53 -10.45 -8.43 5.23
C GLY A 53 -9.54 -7.35 5.79
N ASN A 54 -8.23 -7.47 5.63
CA ASN A 54 -7.28 -6.47 6.06
C ASN A 54 -7.20 -5.33 5.03
N LYS A 55 -7.21 -4.09 5.50
CA LYS A 55 -7.07 -2.92 4.62
C LYS A 55 -5.71 -2.92 3.94
N ILE A 56 -5.72 -2.76 2.61
CA ILE A 56 -4.49 -2.67 1.83
C ILE A 56 -4.08 -1.20 1.74
N PHE A 57 -2.90 -0.88 2.23
CA PHE A 57 -2.30 0.45 2.14
C PHE A 57 -1.23 0.48 1.07
N GLU A 58 -0.96 1.66 0.56
CA GLU A 58 0.24 1.92 -0.24
C GLU A 58 1.48 1.38 0.48
N ASN A 59 2.40 0.76 -0.26
CA ASN A 59 3.62 0.13 0.26
C ASN A 59 3.41 -1.20 1.01
N ASP A 60 2.19 -1.71 1.08
CA ASP A 60 2.00 -3.10 1.47
C ASP A 60 2.56 -4.02 0.39
N ILE A 61 3.18 -5.11 0.80
CA ILE A 61 3.66 -6.15 -0.10
C ILE A 61 2.61 -7.25 -0.11
N ILE A 62 2.05 -7.52 -1.28
CA ILE A 62 0.98 -8.52 -1.44
C ILE A 62 1.44 -9.73 -2.21
N ASP A 63 0.78 -10.83 -1.93
CA ASP A 63 1.08 -12.16 -2.47
C ASP A 63 -0.19 -12.71 -3.11
N PHE A 64 -0.10 -13.16 -4.36
CA PHE A 64 -1.24 -13.71 -5.09
C PHE A 64 -0.78 -14.63 -6.23
N ILE A 65 -1.73 -15.41 -6.75
CA ILE A 65 -1.51 -16.29 -7.91
C ILE A 65 -2.20 -15.65 -9.11
N CYS A 66 -1.43 -15.36 -10.14
CA CYS A 66 -1.92 -14.77 -11.38
C CYS A 66 -1.74 -15.74 -12.53
N ARG A 67 -2.81 -16.04 -13.26
CA ARG A 67 -2.77 -16.92 -14.42
C ARG A 67 -2.09 -18.27 -14.13
N HIS A 68 -2.45 -18.86 -12.99
CA HIS A 68 -1.92 -20.16 -12.49
C HIS A 68 -0.45 -20.13 -12.07
N LYS A 69 0.16 -18.94 -11.96
CA LYS A 69 1.53 -18.79 -11.49
C LYS A 69 1.58 -17.99 -10.20
N GLN A 70 2.38 -18.46 -9.25
CA GLN A 70 2.66 -17.68 -8.05
C GLN A 70 3.47 -16.44 -8.46
N VAL A 71 2.95 -15.26 -8.13
CA VAL A 71 3.67 -14.00 -8.32
C VAL A 71 4.58 -13.79 -7.12
N GLU A 72 5.81 -13.37 -7.34
CA GLU A 72 6.67 -12.96 -6.23
C GLU A 72 6.00 -11.82 -5.47
N PRO A 73 6.07 -11.80 -4.13
CA PRO A 73 5.48 -10.72 -3.36
C PRO A 73 5.94 -9.36 -3.87
N VAL A 74 4.99 -8.46 -4.06
CA VAL A 74 5.21 -7.21 -4.79
C VAL A 74 4.54 -6.06 -4.04
N PRO A 75 5.18 -4.86 -3.99
CA PRO A 75 4.58 -3.72 -3.32
C PRO A 75 3.43 -3.11 -4.10
N VAL A 76 2.43 -2.64 -3.36
CA VAL A 76 1.34 -1.83 -3.88
C VAL A 76 1.83 -0.40 -4.03
N ILE A 77 1.74 0.13 -5.23
CA ILE A 77 2.19 1.50 -5.53
C ILE A 77 1.08 2.30 -6.20
N TYR A 78 1.19 3.61 -6.14
CA TYR A 78 0.36 4.54 -6.91
C TYR A 78 1.09 4.90 -8.19
N TYR A 79 0.49 4.56 -9.33
CA TYR A 79 1.10 4.78 -10.63
C TYR A 79 0.04 5.22 -11.63
N SER A 80 0.30 6.33 -12.29
CA SER A 80 -0.57 6.85 -13.38
C SER A 80 -2.05 6.95 -12.98
N GLY A 81 -2.30 7.43 -11.76
CA GLY A 81 -3.67 7.69 -11.28
C GLY A 81 -4.35 6.53 -10.59
N SER A 82 -3.67 5.40 -10.39
CA SER A 82 -4.29 4.21 -9.77
C SER A 82 -3.31 3.44 -8.90
N TYR A 83 -3.84 2.76 -7.89
CA TYR A 83 -3.06 1.79 -7.12
C TYR A 83 -2.97 0.47 -7.89
N GLY A 84 -1.82 -0.16 -7.81
CA GLY A 84 -1.58 -1.45 -8.43
C GLY A 84 -0.19 -1.97 -8.16
N CYS A 85 0.20 -2.99 -8.93
CA CYS A 85 1.49 -3.65 -8.78
C CYS A 85 2.13 -3.87 -10.15
N PHE A 86 3.44 -3.73 -10.23
CA PHE A 86 4.21 -4.20 -11.39
C PHE A 86 4.60 -5.65 -11.18
N ILE A 87 4.28 -6.49 -12.14
CA ILE A 87 4.69 -7.88 -12.15
C ILE A 87 5.54 -8.19 -13.38
N ASN A 88 6.37 -9.24 -13.29
CA ASN A 88 7.10 -9.77 -14.43
C ASN A 88 6.42 -11.05 -14.88
N ASP A 89 6.03 -11.11 -16.15
CA ASP A 89 5.45 -12.29 -16.77
C ASP A 89 6.25 -12.64 -18.02
N ASN A 90 7.02 -13.74 -17.98
CA ASN A 90 7.85 -14.20 -19.09
C ASN A 90 8.77 -13.13 -19.67
N GLY A 91 9.37 -12.30 -18.80
CA GLY A 91 10.27 -11.23 -19.20
C GLY A 91 9.59 -9.91 -19.54
N PHE A 92 8.27 -9.86 -19.52
CA PHE A 92 7.50 -8.63 -19.70
C PHE A 92 7.07 -8.06 -18.37
N ARG A 93 7.29 -6.76 -18.20
CA ARG A 93 6.83 -6.03 -17.04
C ARG A 93 5.44 -5.48 -17.31
N GLU A 94 4.48 -5.79 -16.44
CA GLU A 94 3.08 -5.42 -16.60
C GLU A 94 2.57 -4.77 -15.34
N PHE A 95 1.82 -3.68 -15.47
CA PHE A 95 1.14 -3.05 -14.34
C PHE A 95 -0.27 -3.59 -14.23
N LEU A 96 -0.59 -4.21 -13.10
CA LEU A 96 -1.94 -4.70 -12.79
C LEU A 96 -2.63 -3.75 -11.82
N LEU A 97 -3.86 -3.36 -12.13
CA LEU A 97 -4.67 -2.55 -11.21
C LEU A 97 -5.01 -3.35 -9.97
N LEU A 98 -4.89 -2.73 -8.79
CA LEU A 98 -5.19 -3.39 -7.53
C LEU A 98 -6.64 -3.88 -7.48
N SER A 99 -7.59 -3.13 -8.03
CA SER A 99 -9.00 -3.57 -8.09
C SER A 99 -9.16 -4.88 -8.84
N ASP A 100 -8.42 -5.07 -9.93
CA ASP A 100 -8.44 -6.32 -10.70
C ASP A 100 -7.78 -7.45 -9.92
N ILE A 101 -6.68 -7.18 -9.24
CA ILE A 101 -5.99 -8.17 -8.40
C ILE A 101 -6.92 -8.67 -7.30
N VAL A 102 -7.57 -7.75 -6.59
CA VAL A 102 -8.49 -8.09 -5.50
C VAL A 102 -9.67 -8.91 -6.01
N ASN A 103 -10.24 -8.54 -7.15
CA ASN A 103 -11.43 -9.22 -7.68
C ASN A 103 -11.14 -10.57 -8.33
N GLN A 104 -9.94 -10.75 -8.89
CA GLN A 104 -9.62 -11.94 -9.70
C GLN A 104 -8.64 -12.90 -9.03
N TYR A 105 -7.75 -12.41 -8.19
CA TYR A 105 -6.61 -13.20 -7.70
C TYR A 105 -6.54 -13.34 -6.18
N TYR A 106 -7.46 -12.72 -5.45
CA TYR A 106 -7.62 -12.88 -3.99
C TYR A 106 -6.28 -12.73 -3.22
N PRO A 107 -5.67 -11.57 -3.25
CA PRO A 107 -4.35 -11.37 -2.64
C PRO A 107 -4.40 -11.38 -1.12
N LYS A 108 -3.24 -11.65 -0.51
CA LYS A 108 -3.04 -11.43 0.93
C LYS A 108 -1.87 -10.50 1.15
N ILE A 109 -1.95 -9.72 2.22
CA ILE A 109 -0.82 -8.89 2.66
C ILE A 109 0.21 -9.82 3.30
N ALA A 110 1.42 -9.82 2.76
CA ALA A 110 2.52 -10.64 3.28
C ALA A 110 3.46 -9.83 4.18
N ALA A 111 3.62 -8.54 3.87
CA ALA A 111 4.59 -7.67 4.55
C ALA A 111 4.33 -6.21 4.17
N THR A 112 5.22 -5.30 4.59
CA THR A 112 5.31 -3.94 4.05
C THR A 112 6.72 -3.71 3.54
N ILE A 113 6.93 -2.65 2.75
CA ILE A 113 8.27 -2.30 2.27
C ILE A 113 9.23 -1.98 3.43
N HIS A 114 8.69 -1.69 4.62
CA HIS A 114 9.48 -1.35 5.80
C HIS A 114 9.99 -2.56 6.58
N ASP A 115 9.49 -3.76 6.28
CA ASP A 115 9.88 -4.96 7.02
C ASP A 115 11.37 -5.29 6.86
N ASP A 116 11.96 -4.97 5.71
CA ASP A 116 13.38 -5.14 5.47
C ASP A 116 14.22 -4.20 6.35
N ASP A 117 13.66 -3.06 6.75
CA ASP A 117 14.32 -2.11 7.64
C ASP A 117 14.43 -2.62 9.07
N LEU A 118 13.65 -3.66 9.41
CA LEU A 118 13.64 -4.29 10.73
C LEU A 118 14.64 -5.44 10.85
N VAL A 119 15.21 -5.87 9.74
CA VAL A 119 16.19 -6.95 9.69
C VAL A 119 17.58 -6.34 9.85
N PRO A 120 18.35 -6.77 10.87
CA PRO A 120 19.71 -6.24 11.07
C PRO A 120 20.68 -6.65 9.97
#